data_e49019ad7b5a66486ee654ae3e2b00e8
#
_entry.id   e49019ad7b5a66486ee654ae3e2b00e8
#
_cell.length_a   1.000
_cell.length_b   1.000
_cell.length_c   1.000
_cell.angle_alpha   90.00
_cell.angle_beta   90.00
_cell.angle_gamma   90.00
#
_symmetry.space_group_name_H-M   'P 1'
#
loop_
_entity.id
_entity.type
_entity.pdbx_description
1 polymer ?
#
loop_
_entity_poly.entity_id
_entity_poly.type
_entity_poly.pdbx_seq_one_letter_code
_entity_poly.pdbx_strand_id
1 'polypeptide(L)'
;GCGAYTTGNYSTAFGSNATATGAAAQAFGVSALASGTTSLAIGVGAEAAGDSSISLGSVSNAGGDNSVAIGMGASSSNDGDVALGSEAKTAAVTATTSGIINNKEYTYAGTSPVAALSIGDTGKERQLQNVAAGRISGISTDAVNGSQLFATNSA
;
A
#
# COMPACT_ATOMS: atom_id res chain seq x y z
N GLY A 1 2.46 28.43 -5.33
CA GLY A 1 2.42 28.93 -3.97
C GLY A 1 3.75 29.56 -3.56
N CYS A 2 3.76 30.29 -2.45
CA CYS A 2 5.02 30.83 -1.92
C CYS A 2 5.96 29.67 -1.54
N GLY A 3 7.22 29.72 -2.01
CA GLY A 3 8.22 28.67 -1.72
C GLY A 3 8.01 27.34 -2.45
N ALA A 4 7.12 27.24 -3.43
CA ALA A 4 7.06 26.04 -4.27
C ALA A 4 8.37 25.89 -5.07
N TYR A 5 8.93 24.68 -5.10
CA TYR A 5 10.25 24.41 -5.62
C TYR A 5 10.30 23.16 -6.51
N THR A 6 10.91 23.26 -7.68
CA THR A 6 11.09 22.15 -8.62
C THR A 6 12.54 22.12 -9.10
N THR A 7 13.17 20.94 -9.11
CA THR A 7 14.49 20.71 -9.71
C THR A 7 14.49 19.56 -10.70
N GLY A 8 13.51 18.65 -10.61
CA GLY A 8 13.37 17.56 -11.57
C GLY A 8 12.94 18.06 -12.94
N ASN A 9 13.49 17.49 -14.02
CA ASN A 9 13.01 17.76 -15.37
C ASN A 9 11.53 17.38 -15.47
N TYR A 10 10.69 18.26 -16.04
CA TYR A 10 9.24 18.08 -16.20
C TYR A 10 8.48 17.94 -14.88
N SER A 11 9.07 18.35 -13.73
CA SER A 11 8.41 18.27 -12.42
C SER A 11 7.42 19.42 -12.21
N THR A 12 6.43 19.20 -11.36
CA THR A 12 5.38 20.17 -11.01
C THR A 12 5.25 20.27 -9.49
N ALA A 13 5.32 21.48 -8.94
CA ALA A 13 5.03 21.73 -7.52
C ALA A 13 3.96 22.81 -7.38
N PHE A 14 2.87 22.50 -6.68
CA PHE A 14 1.75 23.40 -6.42
C PHE A 14 1.36 23.38 -4.94
N GLY A 15 1.59 24.48 -4.25
CA GLY A 15 1.33 24.63 -2.82
C GLY A 15 2.44 25.43 -2.15
N SER A 16 2.20 25.95 -0.94
CA SER A 16 3.24 26.60 -0.17
C SER A 16 4.30 25.57 0.24
N ASN A 17 5.58 25.84 -0.07
CA ASN A 17 6.71 24.93 0.17
C ASN A 17 6.54 23.51 -0.44
N ALA A 18 5.68 23.34 -1.45
CA ALA A 18 5.63 22.10 -2.21
C ALA A 18 6.96 21.89 -2.95
N THR A 19 7.48 20.67 -2.93
CA THR A 19 8.80 20.35 -3.49
C THR A 19 8.71 19.13 -4.41
N ALA A 20 9.15 19.28 -5.68
CA ALA A 20 9.23 18.20 -6.65
C ALA A 20 10.65 18.12 -7.22
N THR A 21 11.43 17.15 -6.76
CA THR A 21 12.86 17.00 -7.12
C THR A 21 13.12 15.85 -8.08
N GLY A 22 12.24 14.84 -8.10
CA GLY A 22 12.33 13.74 -9.06
C GLY A 22 11.99 14.18 -10.49
N ALA A 23 12.58 13.54 -11.49
CA ALA A 23 12.21 13.76 -12.89
C ALA A 23 10.73 13.39 -13.10
N ALA A 24 9.96 14.25 -13.75
CA ALA A 24 8.51 14.14 -13.94
C ALA A 24 7.69 13.98 -12.65
N ALA A 25 8.26 14.30 -11.48
CA ALA A 25 7.58 14.22 -10.20
C ALA A 25 6.53 15.33 -10.04
N GLN A 26 5.48 15.05 -9.29
CA GLN A 26 4.38 15.97 -9.06
C GLN A 26 4.05 16.09 -7.57
N ALA A 27 4.10 17.31 -7.04
CA ALA A 27 3.80 17.60 -5.64
C ALA A 27 2.68 18.64 -5.54
N PHE A 28 1.53 18.25 -4.97
CA PHE A 28 0.34 19.08 -4.80
C PHE A 28 -0.06 19.15 -3.32
N GLY A 29 0.16 20.28 -2.69
CA GLY A 29 -0.22 20.52 -1.30
C GLY A 29 0.83 21.33 -0.54
N VAL A 30 0.45 21.87 0.62
CA VAL A 30 1.40 22.56 1.50
C VAL A 30 2.45 21.57 1.98
N SER A 31 3.73 21.87 1.74
CA SER A 31 4.87 21.01 2.10
C SER A 31 4.80 19.59 1.52
N ALA A 32 4.05 19.37 0.43
CA ALA A 32 4.09 18.09 -0.29
C ALA A 32 5.48 17.87 -0.89
N LEU A 33 6.01 16.65 -0.81
CA LEU A 33 7.34 16.27 -1.31
C LEU A 33 7.23 15.10 -2.29
N ALA A 34 7.62 15.30 -3.54
CA ALA A 34 7.76 14.27 -4.56
C ALA A 34 9.23 14.19 -4.99
N SER A 35 9.98 13.24 -4.45
CA SER A 35 11.42 13.11 -4.68
C SER A 35 11.79 11.93 -5.58
N GLY A 36 10.96 10.89 -5.67
CA GLY A 36 11.16 9.81 -6.62
C GLY A 36 10.89 10.23 -8.07
N THR A 37 11.54 9.56 -9.02
CA THR A 37 11.28 9.75 -10.45
C THR A 37 9.82 9.34 -10.76
N THR A 38 9.08 10.17 -11.50
CA THR A 38 7.65 9.95 -11.83
C THR A 38 6.74 9.79 -10.62
N SER A 39 7.17 10.21 -9.44
CA SER A 39 6.39 10.10 -8.21
C SER A 39 5.28 11.16 -8.12
N LEU A 40 4.23 10.85 -7.34
CA LEU A 40 3.06 11.71 -7.14
C LEU A 40 2.75 11.87 -5.65
N ALA A 41 2.89 13.09 -5.12
CA ALA A 41 2.53 13.44 -3.75
C ALA A 41 1.37 14.45 -3.72
N ILE A 42 0.22 14.07 -3.16
CA ILE A 42 -0.96 14.92 -3.05
C ILE A 42 -1.46 14.96 -1.60
N GLY A 43 -1.40 16.12 -1.00
CA GLY A 43 -1.87 16.35 0.38
C GLY A 43 -0.90 17.23 1.15
N VAL A 44 -1.36 17.74 2.30
CA VAL A 44 -0.49 18.52 3.19
C VAL A 44 0.57 17.59 3.78
N GLY A 45 1.84 17.86 3.52
CA GLY A 45 2.95 17.01 3.99
C GLY A 45 2.94 15.59 3.42
N ALA A 46 2.27 15.34 2.29
CA ALA A 46 2.36 14.05 1.59
C ALA A 46 3.77 13.86 1.05
N GLU A 47 4.33 12.65 1.17
CA GLU A 47 5.67 12.30 0.72
C GLU A 47 5.65 11.10 -0.22
N ALA A 48 6.16 11.26 -1.43
CA ALA A 48 6.36 10.22 -2.43
C ALA A 48 7.86 10.15 -2.75
N ALA A 49 8.57 9.28 -2.04
CA ALA A 49 10.03 9.18 -2.08
C ALA A 49 10.52 8.09 -3.05
N GLY A 50 9.80 6.99 -3.18
CA GLY A 50 10.15 5.93 -4.12
C GLY A 50 9.90 6.33 -5.58
N ASP A 51 10.65 5.74 -6.50
CA ASP A 51 10.42 5.91 -7.94
C ASP A 51 9.04 5.35 -8.33
N SER A 52 8.28 6.08 -9.14
CA SER A 52 6.91 5.75 -9.54
C SER A 52 5.94 5.56 -8.36
N SER A 53 6.25 6.08 -7.18
CA SER A 53 5.39 5.97 -6.00
C SER A 53 4.24 6.97 -6.01
N ILE A 54 3.14 6.62 -5.33
CA ILE A 54 1.95 7.45 -5.19
C ILE A 54 1.62 7.63 -3.71
N SER A 55 1.61 8.88 -3.25
CA SER A 55 1.22 9.26 -1.89
C SER A 55 0.04 10.23 -1.94
N LEU A 56 -1.13 9.79 -1.51
CA LEU A 56 -2.38 10.54 -1.56
C LEU A 56 -3.03 10.63 -0.18
N GLY A 57 -2.89 11.76 0.46
CA GLY A 57 -3.44 12.04 1.78
C GLY A 57 -2.55 12.96 2.60
N SER A 58 -3.11 13.64 3.59
CA SER A 58 -2.30 14.43 4.52
C SER A 58 -1.32 13.52 5.27
N VAL A 59 -0.04 13.90 5.30
CA VAL A 59 1.08 13.16 5.93
C VAL A 59 1.16 11.70 5.53
N SER A 60 0.66 11.34 4.34
CA SER A 60 0.88 10.01 3.75
C SER A 60 2.34 9.87 3.29
N ASN A 61 2.87 8.64 3.29
CA ASN A 61 4.24 8.35 2.90
C ASN A 61 4.31 7.11 2.00
N ALA A 62 4.76 7.28 0.76
CA ALA A 62 5.05 6.20 -0.17
C ALA A 62 6.58 6.16 -0.38
N GLY A 63 7.27 5.36 0.45
CA GLY A 63 8.74 5.31 0.54
C GLY A 63 9.39 4.31 -0.39
N GLY A 64 8.74 3.18 -0.68
CA GLY A 64 9.25 2.15 -1.59
C GLY A 64 9.02 2.49 -3.06
N ASP A 65 9.83 1.93 -3.96
CA ASP A 65 9.64 2.06 -5.40
C ASP A 65 8.32 1.38 -5.82
N ASN A 66 7.57 2.00 -6.73
CA ASN A 66 6.24 1.54 -7.17
C ASN A 66 5.23 1.38 -6.03
N SER A 67 5.48 1.94 -4.85
CA SER A 67 4.58 1.82 -3.70
C SER A 67 3.43 2.83 -3.77
N VAL A 68 2.33 2.50 -3.07
CA VAL A 68 1.11 3.31 -3.03
C VAL A 68 0.66 3.51 -1.60
N ALA A 69 0.55 4.76 -1.15
CA ALA A 69 -0.01 5.12 0.16
C ALA A 69 -1.22 6.05 -0.03
N ILE A 70 -2.42 5.56 0.25
CA ILE A 70 -3.66 6.31 0.10
C ILE A 70 -4.39 6.40 1.43
N GLY A 71 -4.54 7.60 1.93
CA GLY A 71 -5.20 7.92 3.20
C GLY A 71 -4.33 8.81 4.09
N MET A 72 -4.94 9.54 4.99
CA MET A 72 -4.23 10.36 5.97
C MET A 72 -3.30 9.47 6.80
N GLY A 73 -2.00 9.79 6.84
CA GLY A 73 -1.01 9.00 7.59
C GLY A 73 -0.77 7.58 7.08
N ALA A 74 -1.26 7.22 5.89
CA ALA A 74 -0.95 5.92 5.26
C ALA A 74 0.55 5.83 4.96
N SER A 75 1.15 4.64 5.13
CA SER A 75 2.60 4.44 4.91
C SER A 75 2.90 3.10 4.23
N SER A 76 3.57 3.16 3.08
CA SER A 76 4.06 2.01 2.31
C SER A 76 5.56 2.15 2.12
N SER A 77 6.34 1.35 2.86
CA SER A 77 7.79 1.55 2.99
C SER A 77 8.63 0.59 2.14
N ASN A 78 8.05 -0.49 1.63
CA ASN A 78 8.75 -1.45 0.79
C ASN A 78 8.29 -1.33 -0.65
N ASP A 79 9.12 -1.81 -1.58
CA ASP A 79 8.83 -1.76 -3.01
C ASP A 79 7.55 -2.54 -3.37
N GLY A 80 6.70 -1.93 -4.16
CA GLY A 80 5.44 -2.50 -4.61
C GLY A 80 4.34 -2.58 -3.56
N ASP A 81 4.59 -2.17 -2.31
CA ASP A 81 3.59 -2.20 -1.24
C ASP A 81 2.44 -1.22 -1.48
N VAL A 82 1.26 -1.58 -0.99
CA VAL A 82 0.05 -0.76 -1.02
C VAL A 82 -0.51 -0.58 0.38
N ALA A 83 -0.53 0.64 0.90
CA ALA A 83 -1.22 1.02 2.13
C ALA A 83 -2.52 1.77 1.76
N LEU A 84 -3.68 1.19 2.07
CA LEU A 84 -4.98 1.72 1.67
C LEU A 84 -5.86 1.99 2.89
N GLY A 85 -6.06 3.25 3.19
CA GLY A 85 -6.87 3.74 4.30
C GLY A 85 -6.08 4.63 5.24
N SER A 86 -6.80 5.48 6.00
CA SER A 86 -6.17 6.35 7.00
C SER A 86 -5.32 5.53 7.97
N GLU A 87 -4.07 5.94 8.17
CA GLU A 87 -3.11 5.29 9.08
C GLU A 87 -2.82 3.81 8.76
N ALA A 88 -3.17 3.32 7.56
CA ALA A 88 -2.77 1.99 7.12
C ALA A 88 -1.26 1.93 6.95
N LYS A 89 -0.64 0.83 7.40
CA LYS A 89 0.81 0.62 7.27
C LYS A 89 1.13 -0.75 6.72
N THR A 90 2.07 -0.80 5.82
CA THR A 90 2.63 -2.07 5.37
C THR A 90 3.81 -2.50 6.25
N ALA A 91 4.06 -3.79 6.26
CA ALA A 91 5.22 -4.40 6.88
C ALA A 91 5.85 -5.40 5.90
N ALA A 92 7.07 -5.81 6.17
CA ALA A 92 7.75 -6.82 5.35
C ALA A 92 6.89 -8.09 5.25
N VAL A 93 6.76 -8.61 4.03
CA VAL A 93 6.00 -9.83 3.77
C VAL A 93 6.71 -11.06 4.35
N THR A 94 5.93 -12.03 4.81
CA THR A 94 6.44 -13.30 5.34
C THR A 94 5.87 -14.45 4.51
N ALA A 95 6.75 -15.28 3.99
CA ALA A 95 6.37 -16.50 3.28
C ALA A 95 5.75 -17.51 4.25
N THR A 96 4.58 -18.05 3.90
CA THR A 96 3.90 -19.13 4.65
C THR A 96 3.68 -20.30 3.70
N THR A 97 4.48 -21.35 3.86
CA THR A 97 4.54 -22.48 2.91
C THR A 97 3.60 -23.62 3.25
N SER A 98 3.35 -23.84 4.53
CA SER A 98 2.51 -24.94 5.02
C SER A 98 1.93 -24.64 6.40
N GLY A 99 1.02 -25.45 6.84
CA GLY A 99 0.49 -25.47 8.20
C GLY A 99 0.05 -26.88 8.63
N ILE A 100 0.02 -27.11 9.94
CA ILE A 100 -0.38 -28.41 10.52
C ILE A 100 -1.83 -28.29 11.01
N ILE A 101 -2.71 -29.12 10.49
CA ILE A 101 -4.10 -29.23 10.92
C ILE A 101 -4.35 -30.68 11.30
N ASN A 102 -4.79 -30.92 12.53
CA ASN A 102 -5.07 -32.26 13.07
C ASN A 102 -3.90 -33.24 12.84
N ASN A 103 -2.67 -32.81 13.20
CA ASN A 103 -1.41 -33.56 13.04
C ASN A 103 -1.02 -33.93 11.60
N LYS A 104 -1.65 -33.33 10.60
CA LYS A 104 -1.32 -33.50 9.20
C LYS A 104 -0.84 -32.18 8.59
N GLU A 105 0.27 -32.22 7.89
CA GLU A 105 0.80 -31.06 7.18
C GLU A 105 0.06 -30.85 5.85
N TYR A 106 -0.28 -29.58 5.58
CA TYR A 106 -0.87 -29.12 4.34
C TYR A 106 -0.01 -28.01 3.74
N THR A 107 0.31 -28.12 2.47
CA THR A 107 1.03 -27.08 1.72
C THR A 107 0.06 -26.01 1.20
N TYR A 108 0.52 -24.76 1.18
CA TYR A 108 -0.28 -23.62 0.73
C TYR A 108 0.15 -23.14 -0.66
N ALA A 109 -0.75 -22.48 -1.37
CA ALA A 109 -0.45 -21.74 -2.59
C ALA A 109 0.02 -20.31 -2.25
N GLY A 110 0.67 -19.62 -3.21
CA GLY A 110 1.09 -18.22 -3.04
C GLY A 110 2.21 -18.03 -2.01
N THR A 111 3.13 -18.98 -1.93
CA THR A 111 4.18 -19.05 -0.88
C THR A 111 5.32 -18.06 -1.04
N SER A 112 5.34 -17.27 -2.10
CA SER A 112 6.38 -16.27 -2.38
C SER A 112 5.75 -14.89 -2.59
N PRO A 113 5.25 -14.24 -1.53
CA PRO A 113 4.68 -12.90 -1.65
C PRO A 113 5.78 -11.91 -2.04
N VAL A 114 5.48 -11.00 -2.97
CA VAL A 114 6.43 -9.99 -3.47
C VAL A 114 6.23 -8.63 -2.81
N ALA A 115 5.01 -8.34 -2.33
CA ALA A 115 4.64 -7.08 -1.71
C ALA A 115 3.38 -7.27 -0.84
N ALA A 116 3.09 -6.31 0.01
CA ALA A 116 1.93 -6.31 0.91
C ALA A 116 0.84 -5.36 0.43
N LEU A 117 -0.43 -5.75 0.61
CA LEU A 117 -1.55 -4.82 0.68
C LEU A 117 -2.02 -4.73 2.14
N SER A 118 -1.85 -3.57 2.78
CA SER A 118 -2.38 -3.30 4.11
C SER A 118 -3.56 -2.35 4.06
N ILE A 119 -4.63 -2.70 4.76
CA ILE A 119 -5.82 -1.84 4.91
C ILE A 119 -5.92 -1.24 6.31
N GLY A 120 -4.95 -1.49 7.19
CA GLY A 120 -4.92 -1.02 8.58
C GLY A 120 -3.53 -1.02 9.18
N ASP A 121 -3.47 -0.96 10.50
CA ASP A 121 -2.26 -1.10 11.31
C ASP A 121 -2.63 -1.90 12.58
N THR A 122 -1.65 -2.31 13.36
CA THR A 122 -1.85 -3.01 14.64
C THR A 122 -2.73 -2.17 15.58
N GLY A 123 -3.85 -2.73 16.04
CA GLY A 123 -4.86 -2.05 16.84
C GLY A 123 -5.77 -1.10 16.04
N LYS A 124 -5.66 -1.09 14.71
CA LYS A 124 -6.45 -0.29 13.78
C LYS A 124 -6.87 -1.13 12.56
N GLU A 125 -7.19 -2.39 12.80
CA GLU A 125 -7.59 -3.35 11.78
C GLU A 125 -8.92 -2.94 11.13
N ARG A 126 -9.12 -3.31 9.85
CA ARG A 126 -10.34 -3.07 9.09
C ARG A 126 -10.90 -4.36 8.52
N GLN A 127 -12.21 -4.45 8.45
CA GLN A 127 -12.89 -5.52 7.72
C GLN A 127 -12.81 -5.25 6.22
N LEU A 128 -12.55 -6.30 5.44
CA LEU A 128 -12.72 -6.30 4.00
C LEU A 128 -14.14 -6.81 3.69
N GLN A 129 -15.06 -5.91 3.34
CA GLN A 129 -16.47 -6.23 3.12
C GLN A 129 -16.77 -6.41 1.62
N ASN A 130 -17.89 -7.10 1.30
CA ASN A 130 -18.38 -7.36 -0.06
C ASN A 130 -17.38 -8.17 -0.91
N VAL A 131 -16.62 -9.05 -0.26
CA VAL A 131 -15.73 -9.98 -0.95
C VAL A 131 -16.57 -11.13 -1.52
N ALA A 132 -16.48 -11.35 -2.83
CA ALA A 132 -17.10 -12.49 -3.48
C ALA A 132 -16.46 -13.80 -3.00
N ALA A 133 -17.19 -14.93 -3.11
CA ALA A 133 -16.65 -16.24 -2.79
C ALA A 133 -15.45 -16.56 -3.71
N GLY A 134 -14.32 -16.91 -3.12
CA GLY A 134 -13.12 -17.35 -3.83
C GLY A 134 -13.23 -18.78 -4.33
N ARG A 135 -12.42 -19.13 -5.33
CA ARG A 135 -12.31 -20.51 -5.81
C ARG A 135 -11.68 -21.38 -4.73
N ILE A 136 -12.25 -22.54 -4.48
CA ILE A 136 -11.73 -23.49 -3.49
C ILE A 136 -10.95 -24.60 -4.23
N SER A 137 -9.63 -24.54 -4.18
CA SER A 137 -8.74 -25.57 -4.73
C SER A 137 -7.37 -25.49 -4.06
N GLY A 138 -6.56 -26.54 -4.18
CA GLY A 138 -5.20 -26.58 -3.61
C GLY A 138 -4.20 -25.59 -4.22
N ILE A 139 -4.57 -24.92 -5.33
CA ILE A 139 -3.73 -23.92 -5.99
C ILE A 139 -4.34 -22.52 -6.01
N SER A 140 -5.51 -22.32 -5.37
CA SER A 140 -6.17 -21.02 -5.32
C SER A 140 -5.43 -20.07 -4.39
N THR A 141 -5.32 -18.82 -4.84
CA THR A 141 -4.86 -17.67 -4.05
C THR A 141 -5.97 -16.64 -3.85
N ASP A 142 -7.21 -17.00 -4.16
CA ASP A 142 -8.36 -16.11 -3.96
C ASP A 142 -8.68 -15.98 -2.45
N ALA A 143 -9.19 -14.83 -2.04
CA ALA A 143 -9.69 -14.65 -0.67
C ALA A 143 -10.93 -15.51 -0.43
N VAL A 144 -11.04 -16.05 0.77
CA VAL A 144 -12.22 -16.81 1.24
C VAL A 144 -13.10 -15.90 2.07
N ASN A 145 -14.40 -15.84 1.78
CA ASN A 145 -15.35 -15.09 2.59
C ASN A 145 -16.00 -15.92 3.70
N GLY A 146 -16.64 -15.23 4.64
CA GLY A 146 -17.23 -15.88 5.82
C GLY A 146 -18.28 -16.96 5.51
N SER A 147 -19.02 -16.85 4.39
CA SER A 147 -20.03 -17.86 4.02
C SER A 147 -19.41 -19.19 3.58
N GLN A 148 -18.24 -19.14 2.96
CA GLN A 148 -17.50 -20.35 2.59
C GLN A 148 -16.99 -21.10 3.82
N LEU A 149 -16.46 -20.38 4.81
CA LEU A 149 -16.03 -20.96 6.08
C LEU A 149 -17.24 -21.51 6.87
N PHE A 150 -18.38 -20.78 6.89
CA PHE A 150 -19.60 -21.25 7.53
C PHE A 150 -20.09 -22.58 6.92
N ALA A 151 -20.12 -22.70 5.59
CA ALA A 151 -20.48 -23.94 4.91
C ALA A 151 -19.56 -25.11 5.29
N THR A 152 -18.24 -24.89 5.34
CA THR A 152 -17.27 -25.91 5.77
C THR A 152 -17.49 -26.38 7.20
N ASN A 153 -17.82 -25.46 8.12
CA ASN A 153 -18.06 -25.78 9.54
C ASN A 153 -19.43 -26.47 9.79
N SER A 154 -20.34 -26.39 8.81
CA SER A 154 -21.70 -26.96 8.92
C SER A 154 -21.80 -28.34 8.26
N ALA A 155 -20.77 -28.80 7.55
CA ALA A 155 -20.70 -30.09 6.88
C ALA A 155 -20.12 -31.17 7.80
#